data_edb66ad0971cd78d6013369d98bfe2e6
#
_entry.id   edb66ad0971cd78d6013369d98bfe2e6
#
_cell.length_a   1.000
_cell.length_b   1.000
_cell.length_c   1.000
_cell.angle_alpha   90.00
_cell.angle_beta   90.00
_cell.angle_gamma   90.00
#
_symmetry.space_group_name_H-M   'P 1'
#
loop_
_entity.id
_entity.type
_entity.pdbx_description
1 polymer ?
#
loop_
_entity_poly.entity_id
_entity_poly.type
_entity_poly.pdbx_seq_one_letter_code
_entity_poly.pdbx_strand_id
1 'polypeptide(L)'
;MNSSVLAYLENSAEYFPEKCAVTDEKVSYSYSELVKLSSSVGTALSELIASGDAVGIYMEKCADAVAAFFATVYAGGFYSVLNTELPQNRLQTTVSVLNPKVIVTSESLLETAKEYFSERKI
;
A
#
# COMPACT_ATOMS: atom_id res chain seq x y z
N MET A 1 6.60 -16.62 4.97
CA MET A 1 7.33 -16.95 3.73
C MET A 1 7.75 -15.67 3.05
N ASN A 2 8.96 -15.59 2.64
CA ASN A 2 9.41 -14.44 1.89
C ASN A 2 8.86 -14.44 0.50
N SER A 3 8.24 -13.34 0.17
CA SER A 3 7.86 -13.11 -1.19
C SER A 3 9.09 -12.87 -2.05
N SER A 4 9.12 -13.41 -3.27
CA SER A 4 10.17 -13.08 -4.22
C SER A 4 10.19 -11.58 -4.55
N VAL A 5 9.06 -10.90 -4.39
CA VAL A 5 8.94 -9.46 -4.59
C VAL A 5 9.78 -8.71 -3.55
N LEU A 6 9.69 -9.10 -2.27
CA LEU A 6 10.52 -8.49 -1.24
C LEU A 6 12.00 -8.81 -1.42
N ALA A 7 12.32 -10.04 -1.81
CA ALA A 7 13.70 -10.42 -2.07
C ALA A 7 14.31 -9.59 -3.19
N TYR A 8 13.57 -9.38 -4.27
CA TYR A 8 14.02 -8.51 -5.35
C TYR A 8 14.27 -7.08 -4.89
N LEU A 9 13.34 -6.54 -4.12
CA LEU A 9 13.46 -5.19 -3.61
C LEU A 9 14.69 -5.05 -2.71
N GLU A 10 14.86 -5.97 -1.77
CA GLU A 10 15.96 -5.92 -0.82
C GLU A 10 17.30 -6.14 -1.49
N ASN A 11 17.38 -7.06 -2.45
CA ASN A 11 18.60 -7.25 -3.23
C ASN A 11 18.96 -6.02 -4.03
N SER A 12 17.98 -5.37 -4.66
CA SER A 12 18.22 -4.15 -5.41
C SER A 12 18.71 -3.03 -4.50
N ALA A 13 18.17 -2.93 -3.31
CA ALA A 13 18.61 -1.93 -2.33
C ALA A 13 20.02 -2.20 -1.84
N GLU A 14 20.41 -3.45 -1.73
CA GLU A 14 21.77 -3.82 -1.33
C GLU A 14 22.82 -3.45 -2.40
N TYR A 15 22.52 -3.76 -3.66
CA TYR A 15 23.47 -3.55 -4.75
C TYR A 15 23.38 -2.15 -5.36
N PHE A 16 22.22 -1.54 -5.36
CA PHE A 16 21.98 -0.24 -5.98
C PHE A 16 21.15 0.67 -5.08
N PRO A 17 21.63 0.95 -3.85
CA PRO A 17 20.80 1.64 -2.86
C PRO A 17 20.34 3.03 -3.29
N GLU A 18 21.14 3.73 -4.09
CA GLU A 18 20.84 5.10 -4.49
C GLU A 18 20.21 5.21 -5.86
N LYS A 19 20.03 4.09 -6.54
CA LYS A 19 19.37 4.10 -7.84
C LYS A 19 17.88 4.33 -7.65
N CYS A 20 17.29 5.14 -8.54
CA CYS A 20 15.86 5.41 -8.49
C CYS A 20 15.05 4.13 -8.72
N ALA A 21 14.19 3.78 -7.76
CA ALA A 21 13.33 2.62 -7.85
C ALA A 21 11.98 2.98 -8.41
N VAL A 22 11.44 4.13 -8.02
CA VAL A 22 10.12 4.58 -8.42
C VAL A 22 10.08 6.10 -8.38
N THR A 23 9.39 6.68 -9.34
CA THR A 23 9.22 8.12 -9.41
C THR A 23 7.82 8.47 -9.92
N ASP A 24 7.30 9.58 -9.44
CA ASP A 24 6.11 10.20 -9.99
C ASP A 24 6.35 11.70 -10.12
N GLU A 25 5.31 12.49 -10.39
CA GLU A 25 5.46 13.93 -10.60
C GLU A 25 5.90 14.69 -9.35
N LYS A 26 5.71 14.12 -8.17
CA LYS A 26 5.94 14.80 -6.90
C LYS A 26 7.17 14.29 -6.17
N VAL A 27 7.39 12.99 -6.19
CA VAL A 27 8.47 12.38 -5.39
C VAL A 27 9.16 11.29 -6.18
N SER A 28 10.40 11.04 -5.81
CA SER A 28 11.18 9.90 -6.29
C SER A 28 11.77 9.19 -5.09
N TYR A 29 11.79 7.87 -5.15
CA TYR A 29 12.43 7.08 -4.11
C TYR A 29 13.53 6.23 -4.71
N SER A 30 14.69 6.24 -4.06
CA SER A 30 15.75 5.28 -4.36
C SER A 30 15.33 3.92 -3.77
N TYR A 31 16.04 2.86 -4.14
CA TYR A 31 15.76 1.54 -3.56
C TYR A 31 15.90 1.56 -2.04
N SER A 32 16.92 2.24 -1.52
CA SER A 32 17.10 2.36 -0.08
C SER A 32 15.94 3.08 0.59
N GLU A 33 15.50 4.18 0.00
CA GLU A 33 14.36 4.94 0.53
C GLU A 33 13.06 4.14 0.47
N LEU A 34 12.85 3.42 -0.62
CA LEU A 34 11.66 2.60 -0.78
C LEU A 34 11.61 1.48 0.26
N VAL A 35 12.73 0.81 0.52
CA VAL A 35 12.80 -0.23 1.56
C VAL A 35 12.50 0.36 2.93
N LYS A 36 13.09 1.50 3.26
CA LYS A 36 12.86 2.15 4.56
C LYS A 36 11.40 2.55 4.76
N LEU A 37 10.83 3.19 3.75
CA LEU A 37 9.43 3.62 3.83
C LEU A 37 8.50 2.41 3.91
N SER A 38 8.69 1.43 3.06
CA SER A 38 7.85 0.23 3.01
C SER A 38 7.93 -0.55 4.31
N SER A 39 9.12 -0.71 4.88
CA SER A 39 9.27 -1.46 6.14
C SER A 39 8.69 -0.70 7.33
N SER A 40 8.83 0.63 7.34
CA SER A 40 8.24 1.45 8.41
C SER A 40 6.72 1.39 8.39
N VAL A 41 6.12 1.57 7.23
CA VAL A 41 4.66 1.48 7.08
C VAL A 41 4.20 0.05 7.33
N GLY A 42 4.97 -0.93 6.87
CA GLY A 42 4.68 -2.34 7.10
C GLY A 42 4.65 -2.69 8.58
N THR A 43 5.57 -2.13 9.36
CA THR A 43 5.58 -2.31 10.82
C THR A 43 4.29 -1.77 11.43
N ALA A 44 3.88 -0.58 11.02
CA ALA A 44 2.63 0.00 11.50
C ALA A 44 1.42 -0.84 11.10
N LEU A 45 1.39 -1.32 9.86
CA LEU A 45 0.31 -2.19 9.37
C LEU A 45 0.25 -3.51 10.12
N SER A 46 1.40 -4.08 10.47
CA SER A 46 1.45 -5.38 11.16
C SER A 46 0.77 -5.36 12.53
N GLU A 47 0.61 -4.18 13.11
CA GLU A 47 -0.14 -4.03 14.36
C GLU A 47 -1.64 -4.00 14.15
N LEU A 48 -2.09 -3.80 12.91
CA LEU A 48 -3.50 -3.64 12.57
C LEU A 48 -4.08 -4.85 11.84
N ILE A 49 -3.24 -5.71 11.29
CA ILE A 49 -3.67 -6.87 10.51
C ILE A 49 -2.98 -8.13 10.99
N ALA A 50 -3.60 -9.27 10.68
CA ALA A 50 -2.99 -10.58 10.86
C ALA A 50 -2.49 -11.09 9.51
N SER A 51 -1.65 -12.13 9.54
CA SER A 51 -1.15 -12.74 8.32
C SER A 51 -2.31 -13.20 7.42
N GLY A 52 -2.24 -12.84 6.16
CA GLY A 52 -3.26 -13.19 5.18
C GLY A 52 -4.44 -12.24 5.10
N ASP A 53 -4.49 -11.21 5.96
CA ASP A 53 -5.56 -10.22 5.90
C ASP A 53 -5.43 -9.34 4.67
N ALA A 54 -6.57 -8.88 4.16
CA ALA A 54 -6.60 -7.99 3.02
C ALA A 54 -6.40 -6.54 3.46
N VAL A 55 -5.64 -5.81 2.64
CA VAL A 55 -5.46 -4.36 2.78
C VAL A 55 -5.91 -3.72 1.47
N GLY A 56 -6.88 -2.82 1.56
CA GLY A 56 -7.33 -2.06 0.40
C GLY A 56 -6.43 -0.85 0.20
N ILE A 57 -5.98 -0.62 -1.04
CA ILE A 57 -5.17 0.55 -1.35
C ILE A 57 -5.98 1.47 -2.23
N TYR A 58 -6.44 2.57 -1.64
CA TYR A 58 -7.26 3.58 -2.29
C TYR A 58 -6.41 4.81 -2.54
N MET A 59 -5.58 4.73 -3.57
CA MET A 59 -4.63 5.78 -3.92
C MET A 59 -4.54 5.91 -5.43
N GLU A 60 -4.22 7.10 -5.88
CA GLU A 60 -3.88 7.32 -7.28
C GLU A 60 -2.54 6.65 -7.57
N LYS A 61 -2.25 6.43 -8.84
CA LYS A 61 -0.95 5.89 -9.24
C LYS A 61 0.14 6.88 -8.84
N CYS A 62 0.99 6.48 -7.91
CA CYS A 62 2.06 7.33 -7.42
C CYS A 62 3.14 6.47 -6.75
N ALA A 63 4.25 7.11 -6.43
CA ALA A 63 5.36 6.42 -5.76
C ALA A 63 4.94 5.87 -4.38
N ASP A 64 4.13 6.61 -3.66
CA ASP A 64 3.64 6.18 -2.34
C ASP A 64 2.73 4.95 -2.44
N ALA A 65 1.98 4.80 -3.53
CA ALA A 65 1.18 3.60 -3.73
C ALA A 65 2.05 2.36 -3.86
N VAL A 66 3.18 2.47 -4.54
CA VAL A 66 4.15 1.37 -4.64
C VAL A 66 4.70 1.02 -3.27
N ALA A 67 5.02 2.02 -2.46
CA ALA A 67 5.47 1.80 -1.09
C ALA A 67 4.39 1.09 -0.27
N ALA A 68 3.12 1.43 -0.47
CA ALA A 68 2.01 0.77 0.22
C ALA A 68 1.89 -0.71 -0.18
N PHE A 69 2.14 -1.04 -1.43
CA PHE A 69 2.14 -2.43 -1.89
C PHE A 69 3.19 -3.24 -1.12
N PHE A 70 4.42 -2.75 -1.10
CA PHE A 70 5.49 -3.45 -0.40
C PHE A 70 5.26 -3.47 1.11
N ALA A 71 4.74 -2.39 1.68
CA ALA A 71 4.42 -2.32 3.11
C ALA A 71 3.42 -3.41 3.49
N THR A 72 2.40 -3.63 2.67
CA THR A 72 1.40 -4.66 2.91
C THR A 72 2.05 -6.05 2.92
N VAL A 73 2.95 -6.30 1.98
CA VAL A 73 3.65 -7.59 1.92
C VAL A 73 4.57 -7.76 3.14
N TYR A 74 5.26 -6.71 3.56
CA TYR A 74 6.07 -6.76 4.80
C TYR A 74 5.21 -7.10 6.02
N ALA A 75 3.99 -6.60 6.07
CA ALA A 75 3.07 -6.85 7.19
C ALA A 75 2.45 -8.25 7.17
N GLY A 76 2.66 -9.01 6.10
CA GLY A 76 2.12 -10.35 5.96
C GLY A 76 0.70 -10.41 5.41
N GLY A 77 0.17 -9.29 4.94
CA GLY A 77 -1.13 -9.21 4.31
C GLY A 77 -1.06 -9.32 2.79
N PHE A 78 -2.20 -9.21 2.14
CA PHE A 78 -2.23 -9.02 0.70
C PHE A 78 -2.94 -7.73 0.36
N TYR A 79 -2.52 -7.08 -0.70
CA TYR A 79 -3.13 -5.82 -1.11
C TYR A 79 -4.08 -6.03 -2.27
N SER A 80 -5.07 -5.14 -2.33
CA SER A 80 -5.96 -5.03 -3.47
C SER A 80 -6.12 -3.55 -3.79
N VAL A 81 -5.91 -3.19 -5.05
CA VAL A 81 -6.03 -1.82 -5.49
C VAL A 81 -7.50 -1.48 -5.69
N LEU A 82 -7.96 -0.41 -5.06
CA LEU A 82 -9.30 0.12 -5.24
C LEU A 82 -9.24 1.24 -6.27
N ASN A 83 -9.96 1.06 -7.37
CA ASN A 83 -9.93 2.03 -8.46
C ASN A 83 -10.59 3.34 -8.03
N THR A 84 -9.80 4.42 -7.97
CA THR A 84 -10.26 5.73 -7.49
C THR A 84 -11.27 6.39 -8.43
N GLU A 85 -11.41 5.88 -9.64
CA GLU A 85 -12.34 6.43 -10.63
C GLU A 85 -13.72 5.79 -10.58
N LEU A 86 -13.88 4.70 -9.81
CA LEU A 86 -15.18 4.04 -9.69
C LEU A 86 -16.12 4.83 -8.79
N PRO A 87 -17.43 4.79 -9.07
CA PRO A 87 -18.39 5.44 -8.20
C PRO A 87 -18.50 4.74 -6.83
N GLN A 88 -19.00 5.47 -5.86
CA GLN A 88 -19.07 5.02 -4.47
C GLN A 88 -19.73 3.65 -4.31
N ASN A 89 -20.86 3.43 -4.98
CA ASN A 89 -21.59 2.18 -4.82
C ASN A 89 -20.78 0.97 -5.31
N ARG A 90 -20.00 1.14 -6.37
CA ARG A 90 -19.17 0.06 -6.89
C ARG A 90 -17.99 -0.23 -5.97
N LEU A 91 -17.37 0.82 -5.44
CA LEU A 91 -16.29 0.68 -4.47
C LEU A 91 -16.78 0.00 -3.20
N GLN A 92 -17.94 0.39 -2.70
CA GLN A 92 -18.52 -0.22 -1.51
C GLN A 92 -18.84 -1.70 -1.73
N THR A 93 -19.31 -2.07 -2.91
CA THR A 93 -19.53 -3.47 -3.24
C THR A 93 -18.22 -4.26 -3.25
N THR A 94 -17.19 -3.71 -3.87
CA THR A 94 -15.87 -4.32 -3.92
C THR A 94 -15.30 -4.52 -2.52
N VAL A 95 -15.39 -3.51 -1.68
CA VAL A 95 -14.88 -3.55 -0.31
C VAL A 95 -15.68 -4.57 0.52
N SER A 96 -16.98 -4.66 0.31
CA SER A 96 -17.81 -5.64 1.01
C SER A 96 -17.36 -7.08 0.71
N VAL A 97 -17.02 -7.37 -0.54
CA VAL A 97 -16.55 -8.70 -0.94
C VAL A 97 -15.12 -8.94 -0.45
N LEU A 98 -14.22 -7.97 -0.64
CA LEU A 98 -12.83 -8.08 -0.24
C LEU A 98 -12.66 -8.15 1.27
N ASN A 99 -13.48 -7.39 1.99
CA ASN A 99 -13.45 -7.29 3.44
C ASN A 99 -12.07 -6.94 4.00
N PRO A 100 -11.46 -5.83 3.56
CA PRO A 100 -10.13 -5.46 4.04
C PRO A 100 -10.16 -5.03 5.50
N LYS A 101 -9.09 -5.34 6.21
CA LYS A 101 -8.92 -4.91 7.61
C LYS A 101 -8.57 -3.44 7.70
N VAL A 102 -7.84 -2.94 6.73
CA VAL A 102 -7.36 -1.55 6.71
C VAL A 102 -7.45 -1.05 5.29
N ILE A 103 -7.72 0.23 5.14
CA ILE A 103 -7.64 0.93 3.86
C ILE A 103 -6.52 1.95 3.95
N VAL A 104 -5.54 1.82 3.09
CA VAL A 104 -4.43 2.77 2.97
C VAL A 104 -4.78 3.76 1.87
N THR A 105 -4.66 5.03 2.18
CA THR A 105 -5.03 6.09 1.24
C THR A 105 -4.04 7.25 1.33
N SER A 106 -4.09 8.11 0.32
CA SER A 106 -3.30 9.34 0.31
C SER A 106 -4.02 10.45 1.07
N GLU A 107 -3.26 11.47 1.44
CA GLU A 107 -3.84 12.64 2.10
C GLU A 107 -4.94 13.29 1.24
N SER A 108 -4.72 13.36 -0.07
CA SER A 108 -5.67 13.97 -0.99
C SER A 108 -6.99 13.20 -1.09
N LEU A 109 -6.99 11.91 -0.83
CA LEU A 109 -8.18 11.07 -0.89
C LEU A 109 -8.73 10.70 0.49
N LEU A 110 -8.11 11.17 1.56
CA LEU A 110 -8.48 10.78 2.92
C LEU A 110 -9.93 11.05 3.24
N GLU A 111 -10.41 12.26 2.93
CA GLU A 111 -11.81 12.62 3.23
C GLU A 111 -12.79 11.77 2.42
N THR A 112 -12.48 11.53 1.15
CA THR A 112 -13.31 10.66 0.30
C THR A 112 -13.32 9.23 0.84
N ALA A 113 -12.16 8.73 1.26
CA ALA A 113 -12.06 7.39 1.82
C ALA A 113 -12.87 7.26 3.12
N LYS A 114 -12.83 8.26 3.97
CA LYS A 114 -13.63 8.28 5.20
C LYS A 114 -15.12 8.24 4.90
N GLU A 115 -15.54 8.97 3.89
CA GLU A 115 -16.95 9.00 3.48
C GLU A 115 -17.39 7.66 2.89
N TYR A 116 -16.58 7.10 1.98
CA TYR A 116 -16.94 5.90 1.24
C TYR A 116 -16.79 4.62 2.06
N PHE A 117 -15.87 4.61 2.99
CA PHE A 117 -15.51 3.41 3.76
C PHE A 117 -15.57 3.66 5.27
N SER A 118 -16.60 4.37 5.70
CA SER A 118 -16.74 4.83 7.09
C SER A 118 -16.71 3.68 8.12
N GLU A 119 -17.05 2.47 7.72
CA GLU A 119 -17.05 1.30 8.61
C GLU A 119 -15.70 0.60 8.66
N ARG A 120 -14.71 1.08 7.91
CA ARG A 120 -13.40 0.46 7.81
C ARG A 120 -12.35 1.32 8.50
N LYS A 121 -11.29 0.68 8.95
CA LYS A 121 -10.13 1.38 9.48
C LYS A 121 -9.32 1.97 8.33
N ILE A 122 -8.96 3.23 8.45
CA ILE A 122 -8.25 3.96 7.39
C ILE A 122 -6.91 4.48 7.89
#